data_fb2cfa643f75b6c17e40af3f5f711911
#
_entry.id   fb2cfa643f75b6c17e40af3f5f711911
#
_cell.length_a   1.000
_cell.length_b   1.000
_cell.length_c   1.000
_cell.angle_alpha   90.00
_cell.angle_beta   90.00
_cell.angle_gamma   90.00
#
_symmetry.space_group_name_H-M   'P 1'
#
loop_
_entity.id
_entity.type
_entity.pdbx_description
1 polymer ?
#
loop_
_entity_poly.entity_id
_entity_poly.type
_entity_poly.pdbx_seq_one_letter_code
_entity_poly.pdbx_strand_id
1 'polypeptide(L)'
;MKKRILSILLTLCMMLCLTPISVFAEEVGAWGSAAIKLGADALNKTVNTEIAPTVYFGQNHENNPAAWRVIGYDGSGVTSSQGDITLLAAGAMGVIPFADTILNNEYAPSNLKTAIDALAEKLTTEENAAVKKRALTSGSYDGENTDCVAGGQVDNAVFWPLSAKEAIVVNNDLRALEPAHPNWVTSGWWLRSPGSNKYNVAVVRSDGSVQYSGYSMLIFNNHRTVRPAFNLNMNSVLFASAAVGGKPDGGLTEVSKYSGNEWKLTLLDSSRSFAVTEKTVSAAPDDTVTLNYKGATTGKNEYISVILADNNGAQ
;
A
#
# COMPACT_ATOMS: atom_id res chain seq x y z
N MET A 1 -13.71 32.72 -33.25
CA MET A 1 -12.94 31.60 -32.67
C MET A 1 -12.31 32.08 -31.37
N LYS A 2 -12.79 31.63 -30.25
CA LYS A 2 -12.24 32.01 -28.94
C LYS A 2 -10.93 31.20 -28.73
N LYS A 3 -9.80 31.91 -28.71
CA LYS A 3 -8.51 31.33 -28.34
C LYS A 3 -8.58 30.94 -26.88
N ARG A 4 -8.57 29.64 -26.60
CA ARG A 4 -8.42 29.13 -25.24
C ARG A 4 -6.93 29.22 -24.92
N ILE A 5 -6.57 30.10 -24.01
CA ILE A 5 -5.24 30.17 -23.42
C ILE A 5 -5.20 28.99 -22.41
N LEU A 6 -4.42 28.00 -22.72
CA LEU A 6 -4.15 26.92 -21.78
C LEU A 6 -3.13 27.46 -20.77
N SER A 7 -3.57 27.78 -19.56
CA SER A 7 -2.68 28.15 -18.46
C SER A 7 -2.13 26.84 -17.88
N ILE A 8 -0.87 26.56 -18.09
CA ILE A 8 -0.18 25.41 -17.51
C ILE A 8 0.17 25.78 -16.07
N LEU A 9 -0.56 25.25 -15.10
CA LEU A 9 -0.29 25.47 -13.69
C LEU A 9 0.83 24.54 -13.22
N LEU A 10 2.07 24.96 -13.47
CA LEU A 10 3.28 24.26 -13.01
C LEU A 10 3.61 24.57 -11.55
N THR A 11 2.65 25.01 -10.78
CA THR A 11 2.83 25.51 -9.41
C THR A 11 3.17 24.42 -8.40
N LEU A 12 2.95 23.16 -8.72
CA LEU A 12 2.95 22.06 -7.75
C LEU A 12 4.33 21.66 -7.23
N CYS A 13 5.34 21.59 -8.08
CA CYS A 13 6.69 21.22 -7.65
C CYS A 13 7.51 22.39 -7.09
N MET A 14 7.07 23.62 -7.30
CA MET A 14 7.87 24.80 -6.97
C MET A 14 7.70 25.35 -5.56
N MET A 15 6.54 25.16 -4.94
CA MET A 15 6.32 25.65 -3.56
C MET A 15 7.01 24.79 -2.50
N LEU A 16 7.32 23.54 -2.81
CA LEU A 16 7.96 22.62 -1.88
C LEU A 16 9.39 22.99 -1.47
N CYS A 17 10.05 23.92 -2.16
CA CYS A 17 11.48 24.19 -1.97
C CYS A 17 11.84 25.54 -1.36
N LEU A 18 10.87 26.43 -1.07
CA LEU A 18 11.18 27.84 -0.74
C LEU A 18 10.70 28.33 0.62
N THR A 19 10.07 27.52 1.45
CA THR A 19 9.52 27.97 2.75
C THR A 19 10.05 27.17 3.93
N PRO A 20 10.20 27.76 5.13
CA PRO A 20 10.57 27.04 6.33
C PRO A 20 9.47 26.04 6.75
N ILE A 21 9.88 24.97 7.39
CA ILE A 21 9.08 23.78 7.76
C ILE A 21 7.69 24.10 8.37
N SER A 22 7.52 25.23 9.05
CA SER A 22 6.23 25.62 9.65
C SER A 22 5.17 26.10 8.65
N VAL A 23 5.61 26.70 7.56
CA VAL A 23 4.71 27.11 6.45
C VAL A 23 4.36 25.93 5.57
N PHE A 24 5.26 24.95 5.47
CA PHE A 24 5.05 23.70 4.80
C PHE A 24 3.92 22.86 5.40
N ALA A 25 3.78 22.82 6.73
CA ALA A 25 2.77 21.99 7.37
C ALA A 25 1.32 22.45 7.07
N GLU A 26 1.13 23.75 6.86
CA GLU A 26 -0.19 24.31 6.58
C GLU A 26 -0.53 24.30 5.07
N GLU A 27 0.46 24.58 4.22
CA GLU A 27 0.29 24.49 2.76
C GLU A 27 0.35 23.03 2.26
N VAL A 28 1.20 22.18 2.84
CA VAL A 28 1.23 20.74 2.52
C VAL A 28 -0.08 20.05 2.92
N GLY A 29 -0.75 20.51 3.99
CA GLY A 29 -2.11 20.03 4.31
C GLY A 29 -3.11 20.33 3.18
N ALA A 30 -3.08 21.53 2.62
CA ALA A 30 -3.92 21.90 1.48
C ALA A 30 -3.45 21.23 0.16
N TRP A 31 -2.15 21.06 -0.01
CA TRP A 31 -1.55 20.41 -1.17
C TRP A 31 -1.64 18.90 -1.10
N GLY A 32 -1.41 18.31 0.07
CA GLY A 32 -1.67 16.90 0.31
C GLY A 32 -3.11 16.55 -0.03
N SER A 33 -4.06 17.40 0.35
CA SER A 33 -5.47 17.23 0.00
C SER A 33 -5.74 17.37 -1.49
N ALA A 34 -5.05 18.27 -2.21
CA ALA A 34 -5.20 18.43 -3.65
C ALA A 34 -4.46 17.32 -4.42
N ALA A 35 -3.24 16.97 -4.02
CA ALA A 35 -2.44 15.92 -4.64
C ALA A 35 -3.04 14.52 -4.38
N ILE A 36 -3.61 14.30 -3.20
CA ILE A 36 -4.40 13.10 -2.90
C ILE A 36 -5.67 13.09 -3.75
N LYS A 37 -6.29 14.24 -4.04
CA LYS A 37 -7.39 14.31 -5.00
C LYS A 37 -6.99 13.91 -6.41
N LEU A 38 -5.77 14.16 -6.84
CA LEU A 38 -5.27 13.80 -8.18
C LEU A 38 -5.14 12.27 -8.39
N GLY A 39 -5.02 11.49 -7.34
CA GLY A 39 -5.02 10.02 -7.41
C GLY A 39 -6.11 9.36 -6.58
N ALA A 40 -6.75 10.13 -5.69
CA ALA A 40 -7.71 9.64 -4.71
C ALA A 40 -8.93 8.99 -5.36
N ASP A 41 -9.47 9.59 -6.41
CA ASP A 41 -10.62 9.04 -7.12
C ASP A 41 -10.33 7.69 -7.76
N ALA A 42 -9.12 7.50 -8.27
CA ALA A 42 -8.69 6.23 -8.82
C ALA A 42 -8.51 5.15 -7.75
N LEU A 43 -7.96 5.52 -6.57
CA LEU A 43 -7.73 4.60 -5.47
C LEU A 43 -9.01 4.29 -4.67
N ASN A 44 -10.01 5.18 -4.71
CA ASN A 44 -11.24 5.06 -3.94
C ASN A 44 -12.40 4.38 -4.72
N LYS A 45 -12.34 4.34 -6.03
CA LYS A 45 -13.48 3.93 -6.89
C LYS A 45 -14.02 2.53 -6.58
N THR A 46 -13.19 1.60 -6.16
CA THR A 46 -13.52 0.18 -6.09
C THR A 46 -12.87 -0.52 -4.91
N VAL A 47 -12.78 0.21 -3.78
CA VAL A 47 -12.17 -0.31 -2.54
C VAL A 47 -12.85 -1.60 -2.12
N ASN A 48 -12.05 -2.59 -1.75
CA ASN A 48 -12.51 -3.89 -1.26
C ASN A 48 -13.44 -4.62 -2.24
N THR A 49 -13.18 -4.54 -3.52
CA THR A 49 -13.88 -5.28 -4.59
C THR A 49 -12.89 -6.09 -5.42
N GLU A 50 -13.37 -7.01 -6.26
CA GLU A 50 -12.54 -7.80 -7.18
C GLU A 50 -11.63 -6.95 -8.08
N ILE A 51 -12.11 -5.75 -8.44
CA ILE A 51 -11.41 -4.77 -9.26
C ILE A 51 -10.74 -3.67 -8.44
N ALA A 52 -10.53 -3.88 -7.13
CA ALA A 52 -9.83 -2.92 -6.28
C ALA A 52 -8.47 -2.53 -6.89
N PRO A 53 -8.08 -1.26 -6.79
CA PRO A 53 -6.80 -0.79 -7.34
C PRO A 53 -5.62 -1.60 -6.82
N THR A 54 -4.64 -1.82 -7.68
CA THR A 54 -3.32 -2.33 -7.31
C THR A 54 -2.38 -1.16 -7.10
N VAL A 55 -1.74 -1.11 -5.96
CA VAL A 55 -0.75 -0.09 -5.60
C VAL A 55 0.60 -0.76 -5.43
N TYR A 56 1.64 -0.19 -6.02
CA TYR A 56 3.01 -0.66 -5.81
C TYR A 56 3.68 0.15 -4.71
N PHE A 57 4.16 -0.56 -3.68
CA PHE A 57 4.82 0.03 -2.52
C PHE A 57 5.80 -0.96 -1.88
N GLY A 58 7.03 -0.53 -1.62
CA GLY A 58 8.08 -1.40 -1.10
C GLY A 58 8.47 -2.55 -2.02
N GLN A 59 9.05 -3.58 -1.44
CA GLN A 59 9.54 -4.76 -2.18
C GLN A 59 8.98 -6.05 -1.59
N ASN A 60 8.77 -7.04 -2.46
CA ASN A 60 8.41 -8.40 -2.05
C ASN A 60 9.66 -9.20 -1.59
N HIS A 61 9.47 -10.47 -1.26
CA HIS A 61 10.57 -11.34 -0.82
C HIS A 61 11.66 -11.57 -1.88
N GLU A 62 11.35 -11.38 -3.15
CA GLU A 62 12.28 -11.50 -4.30
C GLU A 62 12.95 -10.17 -4.69
N ASN A 63 12.73 -9.10 -3.92
CA ASN A 63 13.17 -7.74 -4.20
C ASN A 63 12.57 -7.11 -5.47
N ASN A 64 11.41 -7.59 -5.91
CA ASN A 64 10.60 -6.94 -6.93
C ASN A 64 9.64 -5.93 -6.28
N PRO A 65 9.13 -4.93 -7.03
CA PRO A 65 8.07 -4.05 -6.53
C PRO A 65 6.91 -4.87 -5.96
N ALA A 66 6.53 -4.60 -4.71
CA ALA A 66 5.45 -5.31 -4.07
C ALA A 66 4.10 -4.71 -4.50
N ALA A 67 3.19 -5.58 -4.96
CA ALA A 67 1.85 -5.21 -5.37
C ALA A 67 0.87 -5.40 -4.21
N TRP A 68 -0.02 -4.42 -4.03
CA TRP A 68 -1.01 -4.37 -2.94
C TRP A 68 -2.38 -4.01 -3.47
N ARG A 69 -3.42 -4.57 -2.89
CA ARG A 69 -4.83 -4.27 -3.20
C ARG A 69 -5.42 -3.34 -2.17
N VAL A 70 -6.15 -2.33 -2.61
CA VAL A 70 -6.82 -1.39 -1.71
C VAL A 70 -8.05 -2.04 -1.09
N ILE A 71 -8.02 -2.28 0.21
CA ILE A 71 -9.13 -2.90 0.97
C ILE A 71 -9.81 -1.94 1.93
N GLY A 72 -9.24 -0.76 2.18
CA GLY A 72 -9.81 0.30 2.99
C GLY A 72 -9.28 1.67 2.55
N TYR A 73 -10.09 2.71 2.71
CA TYR A 73 -9.77 4.05 2.30
C TYR A 73 -10.52 5.07 3.17
N ASP A 74 -9.79 6.02 3.76
CA ASP A 74 -10.31 7.18 4.50
C ASP A 74 -11.46 6.86 5.50
N GLY A 75 -11.24 5.82 6.31
CA GLY A 75 -12.21 5.38 7.32
C GLY A 75 -13.28 4.42 6.81
N SER A 76 -13.32 4.11 5.51
CA SER A 76 -14.19 3.08 4.95
C SER A 76 -13.42 1.80 4.61
N GLY A 77 -14.13 0.67 4.57
CA GLY A 77 -13.54 -0.64 4.29
C GLY A 77 -12.83 -1.26 5.49
N VAL A 78 -11.82 -2.09 5.21
CA VAL A 78 -11.17 -2.91 6.23
C VAL A 78 -10.05 -2.13 6.93
N THR A 79 -10.11 -2.03 8.26
CA THR A 79 -9.10 -1.42 9.15
C THR A 79 -8.66 0.00 8.83
N SER A 80 -9.28 0.67 7.87
CA SER A 80 -8.97 2.06 7.52
C SER A 80 -9.47 3.02 8.60
N SER A 81 -8.68 4.06 8.86
CA SER A 81 -9.07 5.23 9.64
C SER A 81 -9.10 6.46 8.73
N GLN A 82 -9.63 7.57 9.22
CA GLN A 82 -9.58 8.83 8.47
C GLN A 82 -8.13 9.20 8.14
N GLY A 83 -7.87 9.56 6.89
CA GLY A 83 -6.54 9.88 6.37
C GLY A 83 -5.65 8.67 6.10
N ASP A 84 -6.21 7.44 6.06
CA ASP A 84 -5.47 6.21 5.78
C ASP A 84 -5.97 5.49 4.55
N ILE A 85 -5.06 4.78 3.90
CA ILE A 85 -5.38 3.73 2.94
C ILE A 85 -4.90 2.39 3.50
N THR A 86 -5.77 1.37 3.50
CA THR A 86 -5.39 0.02 3.91
C THR A 86 -5.11 -0.84 2.70
N LEU A 87 -3.95 -1.45 2.70
CA LEU A 87 -3.40 -2.22 1.62
C LEU A 87 -3.19 -3.67 2.07
N LEU A 88 -3.68 -4.63 1.26
CA LEU A 88 -3.47 -6.07 1.43
C LEU A 88 -2.57 -6.56 0.29
N ALA A 89 -1.56 -7.35 0.58
CA ALA A 89 -0.70 -7.95 -0.45
C ALA A 89 -1.54 -8.59 -1.56
N ALA A 90 -1.27 -8.23 -2.81
CA ALA A 90 -2.02 -8.73 -3.97
C ALA A 90 -1.76 -10.22 -4.22
N GLY A 91 -0.55 -10.68 -3.90
CA GLY A 91 -0.11 -12.05 -4.09
C GLY A 91 0.68 -12.58 -2.89
N ALA A 92 1.32 -13.71 -3.09
CA ALA A 92 2.20 -14.33 -2.10
C ALA A 92 3.46 -13.49 -1.86
N MET A 93 3.73 -13.15 -0.61
CA MET A 93 4.96 -12.51 -0.17
C MET A 93 5.96 -13.52 0.45
N GLY A 94 5.74 -14.79 0.26
CA GLY A 94 6.48 -15.92 0.75
C GLY A 94 5.56 -17.09 1.09
N VAL A 95 6.12 -18.27 1.31
CA VAL A 95 5.35 -19.47 1.71
C VAL A 95 6.13 -20.17 2.79
N ILE A 96 5.55 -20.30 3.97
CA ILE A 96 6.24 -20.78 5.17
C ILE A 96 5.29 -21.60 6.08
N PRO A 97 5.82 -22.45 6.98
CA PRO A 97 5.06 -22.92 8.13
C PRO A 97 4.79 -21.73 9.07
N PHE A 98 3.69 -21.79 9.83
CA PHE A 98 3.44 -20.75 10.84
C PHE A 98 4.54 -20.71 11.90
N ALA A 99 5.02 -21.85 12.33
CA ALA A 99 6.09 -22.02 13.30
C ALA A 99 6.85 -23.33 13.07
N ASP A 100 8.11 -23.40 13.48
CA ASP A 100 8.94 -24.61 13.42
C ASP A 100 8.72 -25.55 14.61
N THR A 101 8.10 -25.04 15.66
CA THR A 101 7.78 -25.77 16.90
C THR A 101 6.35 -25.47 17.34
N ILE A 102 5.84 -26.22 18.30
CA ILE A 102 4.54 -25.94 18.90
C ILE A 102 4.66 -24.69 19.77
N LEU A 103 4.09 -23.58 19.30
CA LEU A 103 4.12 -22.27 19.98
C LEU A 103 2.81 -21.92 20.67
N ASN A 104 1.91 -22.87 20.91
CA ASN A 104 0.58 -22.58 21.45
C ASN A 104 -0.20 -21.50 20.65
N ASN A 105 -0.08 -21.53 19.32
CA ASN A 105 -0.62 -20.53 18.36
C ASN A 105 -0.19 -19.07 18.62
N GLU A 106 0.91 -18.86 19.31
CA GLU A 106 1.46 -17.55 19.59
C GLU A 106 2.06 -16.90 18.33
N TYR A 107 1.64 -15.65 18.06
CA TYR A 107 2.10 -14.95 16.87
C TYR A 107 3.50 -14.32 17.04
N ALA A 108 3.80 -13.76 18.21
CA ALA A 108 5.05 -13.03 18.43
C ALA A 108 6.33 -13.85 18.14
N PRO A 109 6.43 -15.15 18.56
CA PRO A 109 7.59 -15.99 18.25
C PRO A 109 7.46 -16.77 16.92
N SER A 110 6.44 -16.52 16.11
CA SER A 110 6.16 -17.33 14.91
C SER A 110 7.08 -16.99 13.73
N ASN A 111 7.26 -17.95 12.83
CA ASN A 111 7.91 -17.72 11.54
C ASN A 111 7.13 -16.72 10.68
N LEU A 112 5.80 -16.69 10.84
CA LEU A 112 4.95 -15.71 10.13
C LEU A 112 5.34 -14.29 10.51
N LYS A 113 5.52 -14.01 11.82
CA LYS A 113 5.97 -12.68 12.25
C LYS A 113 7.35 -12.35 11.71
N THR A 114 8.30 -13.28 11.85
CA THR A 114 9.67 -13.11 11.34
C THR A 114 9.69 -12.79 9.84
N ALA A 115 8.90 -13.51 9.04
CA ALA A 115 8.82 -13.27 7.60
C ALA A 115 8.19 -11.92 7.26
N ILE A 116 7.15 -11.50 8.01
CA ILE A 116 6.49 -10.20 7.81
C ILE A 116 7.41 -9.05 8.23
N ASP A 117 8.12 -9.16 9.34
CA ASP A 117 9.09 -8.16 9.78
C ASP A 117 10.23 -8.01 8.75
N ALA A 118 10.73 -9.11 8.20
CA ALA A 118 11.76 -9.08 7.15
C ALA A 118 11.29 -8.37 5.86
N LEU A 119 9.99 -8.40 5.54
CA LEU A 119 9.44 -7.59 4.44
C LEU A 119 9.41 -6.11 4.81
N ALA A 120 9.07 -5.77 6.05
CA ALA A 120 9.05 -4.39 6.52
C ALA A 120 10.45 -3.77 6.59
N GLU A 121 11.48 -4.55 6.87
CA GLU A 121 12.89 -4.11 6.87
C GLU A 121 13.40 -3.71 5.47
N LYS A 122 12.73 -4.12 4.40
CA LYS A 122 13.06 -3.73 3.02
C LYS A 122 12.52 -2.34 2.63
N LEU A 123 11.68 -1.74 3.46
CA LEU A 123 11.19 -0.39 3.21
C LEU A 123 12.33 0.63 3.34
N THR A 124 12.32 1.63 2.46
CA THR A 124 13.17 2.80 2.64
C THR A 124 12.77 3.58 3.90
N THR A 125 13.58 4.52 4.31
CA THR A 125 13.27 5.40 5.45
C THR A 125 11.95 6.15 5.23
N GLU A 126 11.74 6.66 4.01
CA GLU A 126 10.57 7.43 3.61
C GLU A 126 9.32 6.54 3.55
N GLU A 127 9.45 5.34 2.99
CA GLU A 127 8.36 4.37 2.95
C GLU A 127 7.96 3.95 4.38
N ASN A 128 8.92 3.65 5.24
CA ASN A 128 8.65 3.29 6.64
C ASN A 128 8.00 4.46 7.43
N ALA A 129 8.42 5.69 7.16
CA ALA A 129 7.82 6.89 7.76
C ALA A 129 6.37 7.11 7.31
N ALA A 130 6.03 6.70 6.10
CA ALA A 130 4.68 6.80 5.55
C ALA A 130 3.71 5.74 6.11
N VAL A 131 4.22 4.62 6.66
CA VAL A 131 3.38 3.56 7.24
C VAL A 131 2.87 3.95 8.62
N LYS A 132 1.58 3.81 8.86
CA LYS A 132 1.00 3.91 10.20
C LYS A 132 1.16 2.57 10.94
N LYS A 133 2.03 2.57 11.92
CA LYS A 133 2.25 1.42 12.81
C LYS A 133 1.03 1.17 13.68
N ARG A 134 0.74 -0.10 13.96
CA ARG A 134 -0.38 -0.47 14.82
C ARG A 134 0.03 -1.47 15.90
N ALA A 135 -0.73 -1.49 16.98
CA ALA A 135 -0.66 -2.55 17.99
C ALA A 135 -1.60 -3.70 17.60
N LEU A 136 -1.13 -4.93 17.76
CA LEU A 136 -1.94 -6.14 17.64
C LEU A 136 -2.25 -6.64 19.04
N THR A 137 -3.51 -6.58 19.41
CA THR A 137 -3.97 -6.90 20.77
C THR A 137 -3.85 -8.39 21.07
N SER A 138 -3.43 -8.73 22.27
CA SER A 138 -3.43 -10.11 22.76
C SER A 138 -4.85 -10.56 23.12
N GLY A 139 -5.17 -11.81 22.85
CA GLY A 139 -6.45 -12.40 23.18
C GLY A 139 -6.57 -13.87 22.81
N SER A 140 -7.79 -14.38 22.97
CA SER A 140 -8.15 -15.79 22.72
C SER A 140 -9.02 -15.93 21.48
N TYR A 141 -9.23 -17.16 21.06
CA TYR A 141 -10.16 -17.50 19.98
C TYR A 141 -11.61 -17.07 20.32
N ASP A 142 -12.24 -16.42 19.39
CA ASP A 142 -13.64 -15.96 19.43
C ASP A 142 -14.35 -16.17 18.08
N GLY A 143 -14.15 -17.34 17.48
CA GLY A 143 -14.74 -17.65 16.18
C GLY A 143 -14.39 -16.61 15.11
N GLU A 144 -15.40 -16.19 14.36
CA GLU A 144 -15.24 -15.16 13.31
C GLU A 144 -14.94 -13.76 13.86
N ASN A 145 -15.24 -13.50 15.14
CA ASN A 145 -15.02 -12.20 15.78
C ASN A 145 -13.59 -12.03 16.31
N THR A 146 -12.75 -13.04 16.22
CA THR A 146 -11.37 -12.98 16.72
C THR A 146 -10.54 -11.93 16.00
N ASP A 147 -10.15 -10.87 16.73
CA ASP A 147 -9.34 -9.75 16.23
C ASP A 147 -8.01 -9.60 16.99
N CYS A 148 -7.51 -10.65 17.56
CA CYS A 148 -6.34 -10.64 18.43
C CYS A 148 -5.24 -11.59 17.94
N VAL A 149 -4.11 -11.55 18.65
CA VAL A 149 -3.03 -12.52 18.59
C VAL A 149 -2.95 -13.31 19.89
N ALA A 150 -2.49 -14.54 19.86
CA ALA A 150 -2.13 -15.27 21.07
C ALA A 150 -0.70 -14.93 21.50
N GLY A 151 -0.40 -15.11 22.78
CA GLY A 151 0.97 -15.06 23.32
C GLY A 151 1.48 -13.69 23.74
N GLY A 152 0.63 -12.68 23.72
CA GLY A 152 0.99 -11.32 24.13
C GLY A 152 0.75 -10.28 23.02
N GLN A 153 0.68 -9.02 23.43
CA GLN A 153 0.52 -7.90 22.51
C GLN A 153 1.77 -7.73 21.64
N VAL A 154 1.58 -7.36 20.38
CA VAL A 154 2.65 -6.94 19.47
C VAL A 154 2.49 -5.47 19.16
N ASP A 155 3.43 -4.66 19.62
CA ASP A 155 3.42 -3.21 19.40
C ASP A 155 4.15 -2.82 18.10
N ASN A 156 3.76 -1.67 17.56
CA ASN A 156 4.43 -1.02 16.42
C ASN A 156 4.59 -1.90 15.16
N ALA A 157 3.65 -2.80 14.91
CA ALA A 157 3.65 -3.59 13.67
C ALA A 157 3.56 -2.65 12.45
N VAL A 158 4.55 -2.73 11.56
CA VAL A 158 4.61 -2.01 10.28
C VAL A 158 3.71 -2.72 9.28
N PHE A 159 3.96 -4.00 9.10
CA PHE A 159 3.11 -4.92 8.37
C PHE A 159 2.51 -5.93 9.33
N TRP A 160 1.30 -6.42 9.05
CA TRP A 160 0.65 -7.44 9.87
C TRP A 160 -0.20 -8.39 9.05
N PRO A 161 -0.39 -9.65 9.47
CA PRO A 161 -1.40 -10.51 8.87
C PRO A 161 -2.78 -10.07 9.36
N LEU A 162 -3.81 -10.17 8.53
CA LEU A 162 -5.18 -9.88 8.95
C LEU A 162 -5.61 -10.82 10.09
N SER A 163 -6.51 -10.35 10.94
CA SER A 163 -7.27 -11.21 11.86
C SER A 163 -8.40 -11.95 11.12
N ALA A 164 -9.00 -12.94 11.77
CA ALA A 164 -10.19 -13.61 11.26
C ALA A 164 -11.34 -12.62 11.06
N LYS A 165 -11.56 -11.71 12.02
CA LYS A 165 -12.56 -10.65 11.95
C LYS A 165 -12.30 -9.65 10.82
N GLU A 166 -11.06 -9.28 10.56
CA GLU A 166 -10.71 -8.42 9.44
C GLU A 166 -10.85 -9.15 8.12
N ALA A 167 -10.38 -10.39 8.05
CA ALA A 167 -10.41 -11.16 6.82
C ALA A 167 -11.84 -11.43 6.32
N ILE A 168 -12.80 -11.67 7.19
CA ILE A 168 -14.17 -12.00 6.76
C ILE A 168 -14.87 -10.83 6.06
N VAL A 169 -14.47 -9.58 6.35
CA VAL A 169 -15.03 -8.38 5.70
C VAL A 169 -14.30 -7.99 4.42
N VAL A 170 -13.14 -8.60 4.13
CA VAL A 170 -12.51 -8.47 2.81
C VAL A 170 -13.37 -9.18 1.77
N ASN A 171 -13.55 -8.59 0.60
CA ASN A 171 -14.25 -9.22 -0.52
C ASN A 171 -13.68 -10.61 -0.83
N ASN A 172 -14.56 -11.59 -1.13
CA ASN A 172 -14.14 -12.98 -1.33
C ASN A 172 -13.12 -13.14 -2.47
N ASP A 173 -13.31 -12.41 -3.57
CA ASP A 173 -12.42 -12.50 -4.74
C ASP A 173 -11.04 -11.93 -4.44
N LEU A 174 -10.96 -10.93 -3.55
CA LEU A 174 -9.68 -10.45 -3.02
C LEU A 174 -9.05 -11.41 -2.01
N ARG A 175 -9.86 -12.17 -1.28
CA ARG A 175 -9.35 -13.18 -0.32
C ARG A 175 -8.83 -14.40 -1.03
N ALA A 176 -9.51 -14.85 -2.07
CA ALA A 176 -9.09 -15.98 -2.88
C ALA A 176 -7.66 -15.76 -3.38
N LEU A 177 -6.86 -16.79 -3.37
CA LEU A 177 -5.49 -16.73 -3.82
C LEU A 177 -5.10 -18.08 -4.40
N GLU A 178 -4.73 -18.07 -5.67
CA GLU A 178 -4.18 -19.25 -6.31
C GLU A 178 -2.94 -19.77 -5.56
N PRO A 179 -2.71 -21.08 -5.52
CA PRO A 179 -1.55 -21.66 -4.86
C PRO A 179 -0.26 -21.02 -5.40
N ALA A 180 0.57 -20.52 -4.51
CA ALA A 180 1.85 -19.91 -4.87
C ALA A 180 2.84 -20.92 -5.49
N HIS A 181 2.57 -22.22 -5.34
CA HIS A 181 3.41 -23.28 -5.89
C HIS A 181 2.58 -24.55 -6.21
N PRO A 182 2.69 -25.11 -7.42
CA PRO A 182 1.88 -26.25 -7.85
C PRO A 182 2.10 -27.55 -7.05
N ASN A 183 3.22 -27.67 -6.37
CA ASN A 183 3.59 -28.86 -5.61
C ASN A 183 3.28 -28.73 -4.10
N TRP A 184 2.67 -27.65 -3.65
CA TRP A 184 2.38 -27.44 -2.24
C TRP A 184 0.94 -27.74 -1.94
N VAL A 185 0.72 -28.74 -1.12
CA VAL A 185 -0.58 -29.36 -0.84
C VAL A 185 -1.55 -28.42 -0.11
N THR A 186 -1.06 -27.30 0.44
CA THR A 186 -1.89 -26.38 1.19
C THR A 186 -1.99 -25.03 0.50
N SER A 187 -3.14 -24.81 -0.07
CA SER A 187 -3.56 -23.53 -0.62
C SER A 187 -4.10 -22.61 0.48
N GLY A 188 -3.93 -21.29 0.31
CA GLY A 188 -4.42 -20.28 1.24
C GLY A 188 -3.29 -19.60 2.02
N TRP A 189 -3.65 -18.77 3.00
CA TRP A 189 -2.71 -17.93 3.72
C TRP A 189 -3.01 -17.83 5.22
N TRP A 190 -1.96 -17.57 5.99
CA TRP A 190 -2.05 -17.45 7.43
C TRP A 190 -2.71 -16.13 7.85
N LEU A 191 -3.56 -16.23 8.88
CA LEU A 191 -4.06 -15.09 9.64
C LEU A 191 -3.27 -14.97 10.96
N ARG A 192 -3.46 -13.84 11.67
CA ARG A 192 -2.84 -13.66 12.99
C ARG A 192 -3.68 -14.25 14.14
N SER A 193 -4.95 -14.55 13.90
CA SER A 193 -5.87 -14.99 14.93
C SER A 193 -5.58 -16.40 15.39
N PRO A 194 -5.62 -16.67 16.72
CA PRO A 194 -5.58 -18.03 17.22
C PRO A 194 -6.77 -18.86 16.68
N GLY A 195 -6.59 -20.13 16.48
CA GLY A 195 -7.65 -21.07 16.17
C GLY A 195 -8.34 -21.62 17.42
N SER A 196 -9.25 -22.59 17.24
CA SER A 196 -10.10 -23.15 18.30
C SER A 196 -9.35 -23.92 19.39
N ASN A 197 -8.09 -24.23 19.18
CA ASN A 197 -7.20 -24.82 20.16
C ASN A 197 -5.78 -24.28 20.02
N LYS A 198 -4.94 -24.53 21.01
CA LYS A 198 -3.57 -23.99 21.10
C LYS A 198 -2.62 -24.42 19.98
N TYR A 199 -3.01 -25.38 19.16
CA TYR A 199 -2.19 -25.88 18.03
C TYR A 199 -2.67 -25.35 16.69
N ASN A 200 -3.80 -24.65 16.66
CA ASN A 200 -4.42 -24.16 15.43
C ASN A 200 -4.30 -22.65 15.32
N VAL A 201 -4.11 -22.20 14.08
CA VAL A 201 -4.12 -20.78 13.69
C VAL A 201 -5.14 -20.59 12.58
N ALA A 202 -5.90 -19.50 12.64
CA ALA A 202 -6.87 -19.17 11.61
C ALA A 202 -6.20 -18.96 10.25
N VAL A 203 -6.90 -19.33 9.19
CA VAL A 203 -6.41 -19.23 7.81
C VAL A 203 -7.51 -18.76 6.86
N VAL A 204 -7.12 -18.23 5.73
CA VAL A 204 -7.97 -18.15 4.55
C VAL A 204 -7.58 -19.28 3.60
N ARG A 205 -8.57 -19.98 3.05
CA ARG A 205 -8.37 -21.02 2.04
C ARG A 205 -8.18 -20.43 0.64
N SER A 206 -7.79 -21.23 -0.33
CA SER A 206 -7.63 -20.78 -1.72
C SER A 206 -8.90 -20.23 -2.33
N ASP A 207 -10.06 -20.77 -1.95
CA ASP A 207 -11.37 -20.31 -2.40
C ASP A 207 -11.84 -19.00 -1.72
N GLY A 208 -11.00 -18.39 -0.88
CA GLY A 208 -11.31 -17.19 -0.11
C GLY A 208 -12.11 -17.42 1.15
N SER A 209 -12.53 -18.65 1.46
CA SER A 209 -13.25 -18.94 2.71
C SER A 209 -12.34 -18.78 3.94
N VAL A 210 -12.87 -18.16 5.00
CA VAL A 210 -12.14 -17.98 6.28
C VAL A 210 -12.39 -19.20 7.17
N GLN A 211 -11.32 -19.87 7.57
CA GLN A 211 -11.35 -20.96 8.53
C GLN A 211 -10.87 -20.47 9.89
N TYR A 212 -11.78 -19.94 10.70
CA TYR A 212 -11.42 -19.34 12.00
C TYR A 212 -11.10 -20.37 13.07
N SER A 213 -11.65 -21.57 13.04
CA SER A 213 -11.22 -22.67 13.93
C SER A 213 -9.77 -23.06 13.69
N GLY A 214 -9.27 -22.71 12.51
CA GLY A 214 -7.87 -22.80 12.13
C GLY A 214 -7.42 -24.18 11.67
N TYR A 215 -6.19 -24.22 11.23
CA TYR A 215 -5.44 -25.42 10.88
C TYR A 215 -4.21 -25.54 11.77
N SER A 216 -3.76 -26.78 11.95
CA SER A 216 -2.55 -27.07 12.70
C SER A 216 -1.36 -26.28 12.15
N MET A 217 -0.64 -25.59 13.04
CA MET A 217 0.60 -24.90 12.74
C MET A 217 1.79 -25.84 12.59
N LEU A 218 1.61 -27.15 12.84
CA LEU A 218 2.69 -28.12 12.86
C LEU A 218 3.31 -28.38 11.48
N ILE A 219 4.58 -28.50 11.48
CA ILE A 219 5.64 -28.32 10.51
C ILE A 219 5.53 -29.14 9.22
N PHE A 220 5.03 -30.35 9.27
CA PHE A 220 5.40 -31.32 8.24
C PHE A 220 4.66 -31.22 6.91
N ASN A 221 3.61 -30.40 6.78
CA ASN A 221 2.91 -30.18 5.50
C ASN A 221 2.05 -28.90 5.44
N ASN A 222 2.16 -27.99 6.39
CA ASN A 222 1.30 -26.79 6.46
C ASN A 222 2.03 -25.51 6.10
N HIS A 223 2.69 -25.49 4.96
CA HIS A 223 3.21 -24.25 4.39
C HIS A 223 2.05 -23.48 3.76
N ARG A 224 1.89 -22.22 4.14
CA ARG A 224 0.90 -21.33 3.58
C ARG A 224 1.50 -19.98 3.21
N THR A 225 0.81 -19.29 2.39
CA THR A 225 1.23 -17.98 1.90
C THR A 225 1.32 -16.95 3.05
N VAL A 226 2.40 -16.18 3.04
CA VAL A 226 2.53 -14.92 3.78
C VAL A 226 1.82 -13.84 3.00
N ARG A 227 0.79 -13.25 3.59
CA ARG A 227 -0.02 -12.20 2.94
C ARG A 227 -0.31 -11.09 3.93
N PRO A 228 0.61 -10.13 4.10
CA PRO A 228 0.46 -9.04 5.05
C PRO A 228 -0.49 -7.96 4.52
N ALA A 229 -0.93 -7.12 5.46
CA ALA A 229 -1.57 -5.84 5.22
C ALA A 229 -0.83 -4.73 5.94
N PHE A 230 -1.12 -3.47 5.60
CA PHE A 230 -0.64 -2.29 6.32
C PHE A 230 -1.53 -1.08 6.05
N ASN A 231 -1.42 -0.06 6.91
CA ASN A 231 -2.03 1.23 6.70
C ASN A 231 -0.98 2.25 6.26
N LEU A 232 -1.27 2.95 5.18
CA LEU A 232 -0.45 4.05 4.68
C LEU A 232 -1.12 5.38 5.02
N ASN A 233 -0.34 6.31 5.57
CA ASN A 233 -0.79 7.67 5.82
C ASN A 233 -0.90 8.43 4.50
N MET A 234 -2.11 8.81 4.13
CA MET A 234 -2.38 9.52 2.88
C MET A 234 -1.71 10.91 2.82
N ASN A 235 -1.46 11.53 3.98
CA ASN A 235 -0.72 12.79 4.03
C ASN A 235 0.77 12.65 3.63
N SER A 236 1.28 11.42 3.59
CA SER A 236 2.62 11.12 3.11
C SER A 236 2.66 10.84 1.60
N VAL A 237 1.52 10.84 0.92
CA VAL A 237 1.41 10.58 -0.52
C VAL A 237 1.17 11.91 -1.23
N LEU A 238 2.06 12.28 -2.14
CA LEU A 238 1.90 13.49 -2.96
C LEU A 238 0.92 13.25 -4.10
N PHE A 239 1.06 12.14 -4.81
CA PHE A 239 0.16 11.74 -5.89
C PHE A 239 0.33 10.26 -6.25
N ALA A 240 -0.67 9.71 -6.94
CA ALA A 240 -0.62 8.42 -7.59
C ALA A 240 -0.46 8.60 -9.10
N SER A 241 0.36 7.77 -9.73
CA SER A 241 0.54 7.75 -11.18
C SER A 241 0.30 6.36 -11.73
N ALA A 242 -0.13 6.29 -12.99
CA ALA A 242 -0.31 5.03 -13.71
C ALA A 242 0.98 4.20 -13.67
N ALA A 243 0.85 2.91 -13.51
CA ALA A 243 1.97 1.98 -13.49
C ALA A 243 1.65 0.72 -14.30
N VAL A 244 2.69 0.09 -14.80
CA VAL A 244 2.61 -1.23 -15.44
C VAL A 244 3.66 -2.13 -14.81
N GLY A 245 3.22 -3.18 -14.09
CA GLY A 245 4.13 -4.08 -13.39
C GLY A 245 5.04 -3.37 -12.38
N GLY A 246 4.53 -2.31 -11.71
CA GLY A 246 5.28 -1.51 -10.74
C GLY A 246 6.27 -0.52 -11.33
N LYS A 247 6.27 -0.32 -12.64
CA LYS A 247 7.09 0.67 -13.33
C LYS A 247 6.23 1.83 -13.81
N PRO A 248 6.75 3.07 -13.86
CA PRO A 248 6.06 4.16 -14.53
C PRO A 248 5.78 3.77 -15.98
N ASP A 249 4.59 4.05 -16.46
CA ASP A 249 4.33 4.02 -17.89
C ASP A 249 5.10 5.19 -18.53
N GLY A 250 5.96 4.90 -19.52
CA GLY A 250 6.98 5.82 -20.04
C GLY A 250 6.47 6.95 -20.92
N GLY A 251 5.18 7.29 -20.89
CA GLY A 251 4.56 8.36 -21.68
C GLY A 251 3.76 9.35 -20.86
N LEU A 252 3.37 10.46 -21.47
CA LEU A 252 2.31 11.32 -20.96
C LEU A 252 1.01 10.55 -21.06
N THR A 253 0.57 9.98 -19.94
CA THR A 253 -0.73 9.32 -19.86
C THR A 253 -1.71 10.27 -19.18
N GLU A 254 -2.75 10.64 -19.89
CA GLU A 254 -3.85 11.38 -19.30
C GLU A 254 -4.55 10.47 -18.28
N VAL A 255 -4.53 10.85 -17.02
CA VAL A 255 -5.06 10.03 -15.91
C VAL A 255 -6.54 9.71 -16.14
N SER A 256 -7.30 10.63 -16.72
CA SER A 256 -8.71 10.43 -17.10
C SER A 256 -8.90 9.36 -18.18
N LYS A 257 -7.89 9.04 -18.96
CA LYS A 257 -7.90 8.04 -20.05
C LYS A 257 -7.18 6.75 -19.66
N TYR A 258 -6.52 6.72 -18.50
CA TYR A 258 -5.89 5.50 -18.03
C TYR A 258 -6.96 4.46 -17.70
N SER A 259 -7.01 3.40 -18.50
CA SER A 259 -7.96 2.30 -18.33
C SER A 259 -7.41 1.17 -17.48
N GLY A 260 -6.15 1.24 -17.07
CA GLY A 260 -5.53 0.28 -16.18
C GLY A 260 -5.94 0.50 -14.72
N ASN A 261 -5.50 -0.42 -13.86
CA ASN A 261 -5.84 -0.40 -12.44
C ASN A 261 -4.60 -0.56 -11.54
N GLU A 262 -3.43 -0.22 -12.08
CA GLU A 262 -2.15 -0.29 -11.37
C GLU A 262 -1.60 1.12 -11.12
N TRP A 263 -1.18 1.38 -9.91
CA TRP A 263 -0.77 2.70 -9.46
C TRP A 263 0.54 2.66 -8.71
N LYS A 264 1.39 3.63 -8.96
CA LYS A 264 2.59 3.92 -8.20
C LYS A 264 2.37 5.18 -7.37
N LEU A 265 2.79 5.15 -6.11
CA LEU A 265 2.70 6.29 -5.21
C LEU A 265 4.01 7.08 -5.25
N THR A 266 3.88 8.41 -5.29
CA THR A 266 4.99 9.32 -5.01
C THR A 266 4.83 9.82 -3.58
N LEU A 267 5.83 9.52 -2.75
CA LEU A 267 5.82 9.91 -1.35
C LEU A 267 6.44 11.28 -1.15
N LEU A 268 5.99 11.98 -0.12
CA LEU A 268 6.63 13.19 0.36
C LEU A 268 7.98 12.81 0.99
N ASP A 269 9.05 13.33 0.42
CA ASP A 269 10.40 13.23 0.95
C ASP A 269 10.97 14.62 1.23
N SER A 270 10.90 15.04 2.48
CA SER A 270 11.38 16.35 2.92
C SER A 270 12.91 16.48 2.88
N SER A 271 13.64 15.39 2.70
CA SER A 271 15.10 15.41 2.56
C SER A 271 15.55 15.80 1.14
N ARG A 272 14.65 15.74 0.17
CA ARG A 272 14.94 16.08 -1.23
C ARG A 272 15.00 17.58 -1.45
N SER A 273 15.99 18.03 -2.20
CA SER A 273 16.16 19.42 -2.60
C SER A 273 15.75 19.70 -4.06
N PHE A 274 14.94 18.80 -4.64
CA PHE A 274 14.45 18.98 -6.01
C PHE A 274 13.59 20.25 -6.13
N ALA A 275 13.90 21.09 -7.11
CA ALA A 275 13.15 22.30 -7.39
C ALA A 275 13.15 22.61 -8.87
N VAL A 276 12.01 23.04 -9.39
CA VAL A 276 11.91 23.69 -10.69
C VAL A 276 12.22 25.18 -10.51
N THR A 277 12.98 25.78 -11.43
CA THR A 277 13.45 27.17 -11.28
C THR A 277 12.43 28.19 -11.73
N GLU A 278 11.57 27.83 -12.69
CA GLU A 278 10.51 28.68 -13.22
C GLU A 278 9.23 28.52 -12.40
N LYS A 279 8.67 29.64 -11.92
CA LYS A 279 7.39 29.65 -11.19
C LYS A 279 6.18 29.69 -12.12
N THR A 280 6.35 30.27 -13.28
CA THR A 280 5.31 30.38 -14.31
C THR A 280 5.95 30.33 -15.67
N VAL A 281 5.31 29.65 -16.59
CA VAL A 281 5.69 29.63 -18.00
C VAL A 281 4.44 29.88 -18.82
N SER A 282 4.56 30.75 -19.83
CA SER A 282 3.50 31.04 -20.81
C SER A 282 3.87 30.38 -22.13
N ALA A 283 2.94 29.62 -22.70
CA ALA A 283 3.12 28.96 -23.99
C ALA A 283 1.83 29.08 -24.81
N ALA A 284 1.98 29.17 -26.11
CA ALA A 284 0.85 28.99 -27.02
C ALA A 284 0.57 27.49 -27.25
N PRO A 285 -0.61 27.13 -27.77
CA PRO A 285 -0.83 25.75 -28.21
C PRO A 285 0.27 25.31 -29.18
N ASP A 286 0.76 24.12 -29.02
CA ASP A 286 1.83 23.49 -29.81
C ASP A 286 3.26 24.04 -29.56
N ASP A 287 3.44 24.94 -28.63
CA ASP A 287 4.77 25.39 -28.21
C ASP A 287 5.47 24.35 -27.35
N THR A 288 6.79 24.26 -27.51
CA THR A 288 7.64 23.49 -26.60
C THR A 288 7.98 24.31 -25.38
N VAL A 289 7.65 23.76 -24.18
CA VAL A 289 7.98 24.36 -22.89
C VAL A 289 9.23 23.68 -22.32
N THR A 290 10.24 24.49 -22.00
CA THR A 290 11.43 24.00 -21.30
C THR A 290 11.34 24.38 -19.83
N LEU A 291 11.48 23.39 -18.97
CA LEU A 291 11.50 23.55 -17.52
C LEU A 291 12.89 23.22 -17.01
N ASN A 292 13.50 24.19 -16.32
CA ASN A 292 14.79 23.95 -15.68
C ASN A 292 14.57 23.51 -14.22
N TYR A 293 15.37 22.58 -13.76
CA TYR A 293 15.29 22.05 -12.40
C TYR A 293 16.68 21.90 -11.78
N LYS A 294 16.72 21.78 -10.46
CA LYS A 294 17.91 21.51 -9.68
C LYS A 294 17.61 20.49 -8.57
N GLY A 295 18.67 19.89 -8.01
CA GLY A 295 18.55 18.97 -6.89
C GLY A 295 17.91 17.64 -7.23
N ALA A 296 17.84 17.27 -8.51
CA ALA A 296 17.39 15.92 -8.90
C ALA A 296 18.41 14.88 -8.44
N THR A 297 17.91 13.80 -7.85
CA THR A 297 18.69 12.61 -7.55
C THR A 297 18.70 11.72 -8.78
N THR A 298 19.83 11.13 -9.10
CA THR A 298 19.97 10.18 -10.21
C THR A 298 20.20 8.77 -9.68
N GLY A 299 19.56 7.78 -10.29
CA GLY A 299 19.69 6.39 -9.89
C GLY A 299 18.73 5.46 -10.61
N LYS A 300 18.88 4.17 -10.41
CA LYS A 300 18.10 3.14 -11.11
C LYS A 300 16.58 3.26 -10.90
N ASN A 301 16.16 3.79 -9.75
CA ASN A 301 14.76 3.90 -9.36
C ASN A 301 14.34 5.37 -9.17
N GLU A 302 15.08 6.31 -9.71
CA GLU A 302 14.78 7.74 -9.64
C GLU A 302 14.10 8.20 -10.92
N TYR A 303 12.98 8.92 -10.76
CA TYR A 303 12.17 9.42 -11.86
C TYR A 303 11.75 10.85 -11.58
N ILE A 304 11.63 11.65 -12.63
CA ILE A 304 10.94 12.94 -12.58
C ILE A 304 9.55 12.70 -13.16
N SER A 305 8.52 12.93 -12.34
CA SER A 305 7.13 12.88 -12.79
C SER A 305 6.61 14.29 -13.03
N VAL A 306 5.93 14.49 -14.14
CA VAL A 306 5.26 15.75 -14.48
C VAL A 306 3.77 15.46 -14.58
N ILE A 307 2.98 16.21 -13.82
CA ILE A 307 1.52 16.13 -13.86
C ILE A 307 0.98 17.42 -14.42
N LEU A 308 0.16 17.33 -15.43
CA LEU A 308 -0.59 18.45 -16.01
C LEU A 308 -2.01 18.41 -15.49
N ALA A 309 -2.47 19.51 -14.93
CA ALA A 309 -3.84 19.66 -14.45
C ALA A 309 -4.43 21.00 -14.90
N ASP A 310 -5.74 21.07 -15.07
CA ASP A 310 -6.44 22.33 -15.27
C ASP A 310 -6.56 23.13 -13.95
N ASN A 311 -7.13 24.33 -14.02
CA ASN A 311 -7.31 25.19 -12.84
C ASN A 311 -8.26 24.61 -11.77
N ASN A 312 -8.99 23.55 -12.09
CA ASN A 312 -9.89 22.85 -11.16
C ASN A 312 -9.25 21.55 -10.65
N GLY A 313 -8.01 21.26 -11.05
CA GLY A 313 -7.29 20.04 -10.70
C GLY A 313 -7.71 18.80 -11.52
N ALA A 314 -8.49 18.96 -12.60
CA ALA A 314 -8.75 17.88 -13.54
C ALA A 314 -7.50 17.62 -14.41
N GLN A 315 -7.14 16.34 -14.55
CA GLN A 315 -5.97 15.82 -15.26
C GLN A 315 -6.34 15.25 -16.61
#